data_25b43bfee2ed265c49f766f939e532a9
#
_entry.id   25b43bfee2ed265c49f766f939e532a9
#
_cell.length_a   1.000
_cell.length_b   1.000
_cell.length_c   1.000
_cell.angle_alpha   90.00
_cell.angle_beta   90.00
_cell.angle_gamma   90.00
#
_symmetry.space_group_name_H-M   'P 1'
#
loop_
_entity.id
_entity.type
_entity.pdbx_description
1 polymer ?
#
loop_
_entity_poly.entity_id
_entity_poly.type
_entity_poly.pdbx_seq_one_letter_code
_entity_poly.pdbx_strand_id
1 'polypeptide(L)'
;MKVYSVRECSSLVAGALQKDYIFKNITISGTVSNLHFHFSGVIFFSLIDEESRITCRIGKMRSAFLGRRIKNGTEILILGNIKYDKISGRPIFQVDRILSSTESPILEKLDMLKKELKASGYFDIEKKKRLPLFPFRVGIVTSASGAVIHDIIRTGFLRNNSVRYSLYSTTVQGELSLIHISEP
;
A
#
# COMPACT_ATOMS: atom_id res chain seq x y z
N MET A 1 -5.34 41.01 -10.04
CA MET A 1 -5.33 39.58 -9.67
C MET A 1 -3.92 39.27 -9.17
N LYS A 2 -3.76 38.70 -7.95
CA LYS A 2 -2.44 38.43 -7.40
C LYS A 2 -1.98 37.04 -7.88
N VAL A 3 -0.82 36.98 -8.53
CA VAL A 3 -0.24 35.74 -9.03
C VAL A 3 0.74 35.22 -7.99
N TYR A 4 0.62 33.96 -7.61
CA TYR A 4 1.50 33.27 -6.67
C TYR A 4 2.34 32.23 -7.41
N SER A 5 3.60 32.10 -7.01
CA SER A 5 4.41 30.94 -7.40
C SER A 5 3.95 29.67 -6.69
N VAL A 6 4.32 28.49 -7.21
CA VAL A 6 4.02 27.19 -6.57
C VAL A 6 4.55 27.14 -5.14
N ARG A 7 5.75 27.68 -4.91
CA ARG A 7 6.40 27.77 -3.58
C ARG A 7 5.59 28.63 -2.62
N GLU A 8 5.10 29.78 -3.07
CA GLU A 8 4.28 30.67 -2.25
C GLU A 8 2.94 30.03 -1.92
N CYS A 9 2.27 29.41 -2.90
CA CYS A 9 1.02 28.68 -2.70
C CYS A 9 1.20 27.56 -1.66
N SER A 10 2.21 26.71 -1.81
CA SER A 10 2.53 25.65 -0.85
C SER A 10 2.83 26.20 0.56
N SER A 11 3.47 27.37 0.64
CA SER A 11 3.76 28.00 1.92
C SER A 11 2.51 28.59 2.59
N LEU A 12 1.57 29.10 1.81
CA LEU A 12 0.26 29.55 2.32
C LEU A 12 -0.54 28.39 2.93
N VAL A 13 -0.62 27.26 2.21
CA VAL A 13 -1.32 26.06 2.72
C VAL A 13 -0.65 25.54 4.00
N ALA A 14 0.69 25.40 3.99
CA ALA A 14 1.43 24.99 5.17
C ALA A 14 1.21 25.93 6.36
N GLY A 15 1.20 27.24 6.12
CA GLY A 15 0.95 28.26 7.14
C GLY A 15 -0.45 28.20 7.71
N ALA A 16 -1.47 27.96 6.88
CA ALA A 16 -2.85 27.79 7.33
C ALA A 16 -2.97 26.59 8.28
N LEU A 17 -2.45 25.42 7.87
CA LEU A 17 -2.47 24.21 8.70
C LEU A 17 -1.67 24.36 10.01
N GLN A 18 -0.59 25.14 10.02
CA GLN A 18 0.20 25.35 11.24
C GLN A 18 -0.42 26.30 12.24
N LYS A 19 -1.20 27.27 11.77
CA LYS A 19 -1.84 28.28 12.64
C LYS A 19 -3.05 27.73 13.38
N ASP A 20 -3.76 26.81 12.75
CA ASP A 20 -4.99 26.26 13.33
C ASP A 20 -4.69 25.18 14.38
N TYR A 21 -5.23 25.36 15.57
CA TYR A 21 -5.09 24.41 16.68
C TYR A 21 -5.82 23.08 16.44
N ILE A 22 -6.81 23.06 15.55
CA ILE A 22 -7.57 21.86 15.17
C ILE A 22 -6.64 20.78 14.63
N PHE A 23 -5.54 21.16 13.98
CA PHE A 23 -4.57 20.23 13.38
C PHE A 23 -3.43 19.81 14.31
N LYS A 24 -3.50 20.18 15.59
CA LYS A 24 -2.47 19.88 16.58
C LYS A 24 -3.00 18.93 17.65
N ASN A 25 -2.13 18.05 18.13
CA ASN A 25 -2.45 17.09 19.20
C ASN A 25 -3.71 16.27 18.90
N ILE A 26 -3.86 15.85 17.65
CA ILE A 26 -4.98 15.03 17.19
C ILE A 26 -4.68 13.57 17.48
N THR A 27 -5.68 12.85 17.91
CA THR A 27 -5.63 11.39 18.02
C THR A 27 -6.42 10.78 16.86
N ILE A 28 -5.77 9.89 16.10
CA ILE A 28 -6.42 9.14 15.03
C ILE A 28 -6.17 7.64 15.19
N SER A 29 -7.14 6.84 14.79
CA SER A 29 -7.06 5.38 14.74
C SER A 29 -7.13 4.87 13.31
N GLY A 30 -6.61 3.68 13.09
CA GLY A 30 -6.71 2.98 11.82
C GLY A 30 -5.70 1.85 11.71
N THR A 31 -5.73 1.18 10.57
CA THR A 31 -4.85 0.05 10.28
C THR A 31 -3.60 0.52 9.55
N VAL A 32 -2.44 0.07 10.02
CA VAL A 32 -1.14 0.36 9.39
C VAL A 32 -1.02 -0.37 8.06
N SER A 33 -0.64 0.36 7.03
CA SER A 33 -0.37 -0.16 5.69
C SER A 33 0.86 0.51 5.10
N ASN A 34 1.54 -0.16 4.18
CA ASN A 34 2.71 0.37 3.47
C ASN A 34 3.82 0.89 4.41
N LEU A 35 4.11 0.15 5.47
CA LEU A 35 5.18 0.49 6.40
C LEU A 35 6.54 0.43 5.70
N HIS A 36 7.25 1.55 5.71
CA HIS A 36 8.54 1.70 5.06
C HIS A 36 9.55 2.39 5.98
N PHE A 37 10.71 1.76 6.15
CA PHE A 37 11.86 2.30 6.89
C PHE A 37 12.81 2.98 5.92
N HIS A 38 12.87 4.30 5.97
CA HIS A 38 13.76 5.06 5.09
C HIS A 38 15.20 5.04 5.64
N PHE A 39 16.20 5.04 4.76
CA PHE A 39 17.62 5.01 5.15
C PHE A 39 18.04 6.17 6.06
N SER A 40 17.34 7.30 6.00
CA SER A 40 17.56 8.46 6.91
C SER A 40 17.09 8.20 8.35
N GLY A 41 16.51 7.02 8.65
CA GLY A 41 15.95 6.68 9.94
C GLY A 41 14.54 7.23 10.19
N VAL A 42 13.89 7.78 9.16
CA VAL A 42 12.47 8.18 9.21
C VAL A 42 11.61 6.98 8.82
N ILE A 43 10.48 6.81 9.49
CA ILE A 43 9.51 5.78 9.15
C ILE A 43 8.30 6.44 8.51
N PHE A 44 7.87 5.89 7.37
CA PHE A 44 6.64 6.26 6.70
C PHE A 44 5.69 5.05 6.68
N PHE A 45 4.42 5.32 6.83
CA PHE A 45 3.35 4.35 6.66
C PHE A 45 2.05 5.06 6.30
N SER A 46 1.07 4.32 5.85
CA SER A 46 -0.29 4.82 5.69
C SER A 46 -1.14 4.30 6.83
N LEU A 47 -1.99 5.14 7.37
CA LEU A 47 -3.07 4.73 8.23
C LEU A 47 -4.34 4.71 7.37
N ILE A 48 -5.03 3.59 7.37
CA ILE A 48 -6.22 3.36 6.54
C ILE A 48 -7.40 2.95 7.41
N ASP A 49 -8.57 3.38 7.02
CA ASP A 49 -9.86 2.88 7.47
C ASP A 49 -10.68 2.41 6.25
N GLU A 50 -12.00 2.24 6.40
CA GLU A 50 -12.89 1.75 5.33
C GLU A 50 -12.93 2.68 4.11
N GLU A 51 -12.85 4.00 4.32
CA GLU A 51 -13.07 5.00 3.27
C GLU A 51 -11.86 5.88 2.97
N SER A 52 -10.90 5.94 3.90
CA SER A 52 -9.87 6.98 3.88
C SER A 52 -8.46 6.45 4.11
N ARG A 53 -7.50 7.24 3.64
CA ARG A 53 -6.08 6.99 3.87
C ARG A 53 -5.37 8.29 4.22
N ILE A 54 -4.51 8.25 5.24
CA ILE A 54 -3.59 9.32 5.53
C ILE A 54 -2.15 8.81 5.60
N THR A 55 -1.21 9.54 5.00
CA THR A 55 0.21 9.23 5.12
C THR A 55 0.72 9.70 6.47
N CYS A 56 1.38 8.81 7.20
CA CYS A 56 1.96 9.05 8.51
C CYS A 56 3.48 9.04 8.44
N ARG A 57 4.11 9.87 9.27
CA ARG A 57 5.56 9.98 9.38
C ARG A 57 6.00 9.96 10.84
N ILE A 58 7.00 9.11 11.15
CA ILE A 58 7.71 9.14 12.44
C ILE A 58 9.11 9.70 12.18
N GLY A 59 9.47 10.78 12.88
CA GLY A 59 10.79 11.37 12.75
C GLY A 59 11.91 10.50 13.32
N LYS A 60 13.13 10.68 12.81
CA LYS A 60 14.33 9.90 13.16
C LYS A 60 14.54 9.71 14.67
N MET A 61 14.38 10.75 15.47
CA MET A 61 14.59 10.68 16.93
C MET A 61 13.63 9.72 17.65
N ARG A 62 12.45 9.50 17.08
CA ARG A 62 11.39 8.65 17.66
C ARG A 62 11.30 7.29 17.00
N SER A 63 11.87 7.13 15.81
CA SER A 63 11.73 5.90 15.01
C SER A 63 12.31 4.67 15.70
N ALA A 64 13.44 4.80 16.38
CA ALA A 64 14.08 3.69 17.10
C ALA A 64 13.17 3.12 18.21
N PHE A 65 12.39 3.97 18.84
CA PHE A 65 11.51 3.58 19.94
C PHE A 65 10.10 3.18 19.45
N LEU A 66 9.51 3.97 18.54
CA LEU A 66 8.16 3.74 18.04
C LEU A 66 8.10 2.68 16.94
N GLY A 67 9.16 2.54 16.14
CA GLY A 67 9.17 1.63 14.99
C GLY A 67 9.03 0.15 15.35
N ARG A 68 9.45 -0.24 16.55
CA ARG A 68 9.29 -1.63 17.03
C ARG A 68 7.85 -1.99 17.38
N ARG A 69 6.98 -1.00 17.53
CA ARG A 69 5.59 -1.16 17.97
C ARG A 69 4.59 -1.21 16.84
N ILE A 70 5.04 -1.02 15.60
CA ILE A 70 4.18 -0.99 14.42
C ILE A 70 4.57 -2.07 13.41
N LYS A 71 3.52 -2.72 12.88
CA LYS A 71 3.62 -3.69 11.80
C LYS A 71 2.48 -3.42 10.82
N ASN A 72 2.65 -3.82 9.55
CA ASN A 72 1.54 -3.76 8.60
C ASN A 72 0.36 -4.59 9.11
N GLY A 73 -0.85 -4.04 8.96
CA GLY A 73 -2.10 -4.64 9.39
C GLY A 73 -2.38 -4.56 10.89
N THR A 74 -1.53 -3.89 11.67
CA THR A 74 -1.82 -3.60 13.08
C THR A 74 -2.78 -2.41 13.15
N GLU A 75 -3.82 -2.53 13.96
CA GLU A 75 -4.66 -1.40 14.31
C GLU A 75 -3.99 -0.59 15.41
N ILE A 76 -3.79 0.70 15.16
CA ILE A 76 -3.11 1.59 16.11
C ILE A 76 -3.91 2.86 16.37
N LEU A 77 -3.75 3.35 17.58
CA LEU A 77 -4.21 4.68 18.00
C LEU A 77 -2.98 5.55 18.18
N ILE A 78 -2.89 6.63 17.42
CA ILE A 78 -1.73 7.51 17.39
C ILE A 78 -2.11 8.96 17.71
N LEU A 79 -1.22 9.64 18.41
CA LEU A 79 -1.30 11.06 18.69
C LEU A 79 -0.26 11.79 17.85
N GLY A 80 -0.65 12.93 17.27
CA GLY A 80 0.26 13.72 16.44
C GLY A 80 -0.36 14.99 15.91
N ASN A 81 0.24 15.48 14.84
CA ASN A 81 -0.14 16.74 14.21
C ASN A 81 -0.22 16.58 12.70
N ILE A 82 -1.20 17.23 12.07
CA ILE A 82 -1.26 17.33 10.61
C ILE A 82 -0.29 18.42 10.16
N LYS A 83 0.56 18.08 9.20
CA LYS A 83 1.49 19.00 8.54
C LYS A 83 1.33 18.90 7.03
N TYR A 84 1.77 19.94 6.33
CA TYR A 84 1.82 19.92 4.88
C TYR A 84 3.24 19.63 4.41
N ASP A 85 3.39 18.58 3.65
CA ASP A 85 4.66 18.29 2.98
C ASP A 85 4.73 19.06 1.67
N LYS A 86 5.60 20.08 1.65
CA LYS A 86 5.76 20.99 0.50
C LYS A 86 6.32 20.30 -0.74
N ILE A 87 7.03 19.19 -0.56
CA ILE A 87 7.66 18.46 -1.68
C ILE A 87 6.61 17.61 -2.39
N SER A 88 5.87 16.80 -1.64
CA SER A 88 4.82 15.95 -2.21
C SER A 88 3.51 16.70 -2.47
N GLY A 89 3.35 17.92 -1.93
CA GLY A 89 2.13 18.70 -2.06
C GLY A 89 0.93 18.10 -1.33
N ARG A 90 1.15 17.33 -0.27
CA ARG A 90 0.10 16.57 0.43
C ARG A 90 0.13 16.78 1.94
N PRO A 91 -1.03 16.69 2.61
CA PRO A 91 -1.06 16.62 4.06
C PRO A 91 -0.43 15.31 4.54
N ILE A 92 0.32 15.39 5.64
CA ILE A 92 0.96 14.25 6.28
C ILE A 92 0.73 14.33 7.79
N PHE A 93 0.48 13.20 8.42
CA PHE A 93 0.34 13.09 9.86
C PHE A 93 1.68 12.82 10.51
N GLN A 94 2.19 13.81 11.24
CA GLN A 94 3.42 13.67 12.01
C GLN A 94 3.10 13.01 13.33
N VAL A 95 3.53 11.77 13.50
CA VAL A 95 3.27 10.97 14.72
C VAL A 95 4.20 11.40 15.83
N ASP A 96 3.62 11.68 16.98
CA ASP A 96 4.33 12.02 18.21
C ASP A 96 4.36 10.85 19.19
N ARG A 97 3.26 10.11 19.33
CA ARG A 97 3.12 8.94 20.22
C ARG A 97 2.23 7.87 19.61
N ILE A 98 2.46 6.64 20.00
CA ILE A 98 1.54 5.52 19.79
C ILE A 98 0.89 5.26 21.16
N LEU A 99 -0.42 5.42 21.23
CA LEU A 99 -1.19 5.29 22.46
C LEU A 99 -1.57 3.83 22.70
N SER A 100 -2.05 3.15 21.66
CA SER A 100 -2.35 1.72 21.68
C SER A 100 -1.98 1.08 20.36
N SER A 101 -1.70 -0.21 20.38
CA SER A 101 -1.51 -1.05 19.21
C SER A 101 -2.12 -2.41 19.50
N THR A 102 -3.06 -2.82 18.66
CA THR A 102 -3.73 -4.13 18.77
C THR A 102 -3.51 -4.85 17.45
N GLU A 103 -3.08 -6.10 17.50
CA GLU A 103 -3.02 -6.91 16.29
C GLU A 103 -4.43 -6.99 15.72
N SER A 104 -4.58 -6.66 14.44
CA SER A 104 -5.89 -6.66 13.79
C SER A 104 -6.44 -8.09 13.77
N PRO A 105 -7.71 -8.31 14.14
CA PRO A 105 -8.37 -9.62 14.01
C PRO A 105 -8.27 -10.22 12.60
N ILE A 106 -8.14 -9.36 11.59
CA ILE A 106 -7.95 -9.76 10.19
C ILE A 106 -6.59 -10.43 9.99
N LEU A 107 -5.52 -9.92 10.62
CA LEU A 107 -4.19 -10.56 10.53
C LEU A 107 -4.17 -11.92 11.21
N GLU A 108 -4.79 -12.06 12.37
CA GLU A 108 -4.90 -13.35 13.04
C GLU A 108 -5.66 -14.35 12.17
N LYS A 109 -6.78 -13.96 11.58
CA LYS A 109 -7.52 -14.78 10.62
C LYS A 109 -6.69 -15.14 9.40
N LEU A 110 -5.92 -14.20 8.84
CA LEU A 110 -5.04 -14.46 7.70
C LEU A 110 -3.92 -15.44 8.06
N ASP A 111 -3.33 -15.31 9.24
CA ASP A 111 -2.28 -16.22 9.70
C ASP A 111 -2.83 -17.61 10.03
N MET A 112 -4.04 -17.71 10.59
CA MET A 112 -4.74 -18.98 10.77
C MET A 112 -5.02 -19.64 9.42
N LEU A 113 -5.57 -18.90 8.45
CA LEU A 113 -5.83 -19.41 7.11
C LEU A 113 -4.55 -19.88 6.39
N LYS A 114 -3.46 -19.11 6.50
CA LYS A 114 -2.16 -19.53 5.95
C LYS A 114 -1.65 -20.83 6.57
N LYS A 115 -1.79 -20.97 7.89
CA LYS A 115 -1.39 -22.21 8.60
C LYS A 115 -2.24 -23.39 8.15
N GLU A 116 -3.53 -23.21 8.02
CA GLU A 116 -4.48 -24.22 7.55
C GLU A 116 -4.18 -24.67 6.11
N LEU A 117 -4.00 -23.72 5.19
CA LEU A 117 -3.61 -24.00 3.81
C LEU A 117 -2.25 -24.70 3.71
N LYS A 118 -1.30 -24.34 4.59
CA LYS A 118 0.01 -25.00 4.65
C LYS A 118 -0.14 -26.43 5.18
N ALA A 119 -0.92 -26.65 6.23
CA ALA A 119 -1.20 -27.97 6.77
C ALA A 119 -1.93 -28.88 5.76
N SER A 120 -2.81 -28.30 4.94
CA SER A 120 -3.51 -29.00 3.84
C SER A 120 -2.62 -29.21 2.60
N GLY A 121 -1.36 -28.79 2.66
CA GLY A 121 -0.37 -29.01 1.61
C GLY A 121 -0.54 -28.17 0.33
N TYR A 122 -1.31 -27.07 0.38
CA TYR A 122 -1.48 -26.18 -0.79
C TYR A 122 -0.17 -25.53 -1.24
N PHE A 123 0.80 -25.38 -0.35
CA PHE A 123 2.09 -24.76 -0.66
C PHE A 123 3.20 -25.78 -0.96
N ASP A 124 2.90 -27.07 -0.94
CA ASP A 124 3.88 -28.12 -1.19
C ASP A 124 4.45 -28.02 -2.60
N ILE A 125 5.77 -28.10 -2.70
CA ILE A 125 6.50 -27.99 -3.98
C ILE A 125 6.10 -29.12 -4.91
N GLU A 126 5.81 -30.28 -4.38
CA GLU A 126 5.42 -31.47 -5.14
C GLU A 126 4.08 -31.30 -5.88
N LYS A 127 3.19 -30.50 -5.33
CA LYS A 127 1.89 -30.17 -5.96
C LYS A 127 1.99 -29.08 -7.01
N LYS A 128 3.11 -28.37 -7.08
CA LYS A 128 3.32 -27.29 -8.05
C LYS A 128 3.69 -27.86 -9.41
N LYS A 129 2.95 -27.50 -10.43
CA LYS A 129 3.30 -27.85 -11.82
C LYS A 129 4.59 -27.16 -12.24
N ARG A 130 5.51 -27.89 -12.86
CA ARG A 130 6.72 -27.30 -13.43
C ARG A 130 6.36 -26.43 -14.63
N LEU A 131 6.97 -25.27 -14.72
CA LEU A 131 6.83 -24.41 -15.89
C LEU A 131 7.56 -25.05 -17.08
N PRO A 132 6.99 -24.99 -18.30
CA PRO A 132 7.71 -25.43 -19.49
C PRO A 132 8.93 -24.54 -19.76
N LEU A 133 10.03 -25.14 -20.18
CA LEU A 133 11.25 -24.40 -20.53
C LEU A 133 11.02 -23.43 -21.69
N PHE A 134 10.18 -23.81 -22.66
CA PHE A 134 9.82 -23.03 -23.84
C PHE A 134 8.29 -22.95 -23.95
N PRO A 135 7.64 -21.95 -23.37
CA PRO A 135 6.21 -21.77 -23.52
C PRO A 135 5.87 -21.24 -24.90
N PHE A 136 5.03 -21.95 -25.66
CA PHE A 136 4.52 -21.49 -26.94
C PHE A 136 3.28 -20.60 -26.83
N ARG A 137 2.54 -20.73 -25.71
CA ARG A 137 1.35 -19.93 -25.41
C ARG A 137 1.38 -19.46 -23.98
N VAL A 138 1.07 -18.19 -23.78
CA VAL A 138 0.94 -17.55 -22.46
C VAL A 138 -0.44 -16.90 -22.38
N GLY A 139 -1.22 -17.33 -21.40
CA GLY A 139 -2.48 -16.67 -21.06
C GLY A 139 -2.23 -15.48 -20.14
N ILE A 140 -2.84 -14.34 -20.43
CA ILE A 140 -2.77 -13.13 -19.62
C ILE A 140 -4.19 -12.81 -19.15
N VAL A 141 -4.39 -12.79 -17.83
CA VAL A 141 -5.66 -12.44 -17.20
C VAL A 141 -5.52 -11.06 -16.59
N THR A 142 -6.07 -10.05 -17.24
CA THR A 142 -5.97 -8.65 -16.80
C THR A 142 -6.99 -7.76 -17.51
N SER A 143 -7.07 -6.49 -17.10
CA SER A 143 -7.90 -5.49 -17.78
C SER A 143 -7.35 -5.21 -19.19
N ALA A 144 -8.24 -5.24 -20.19
CA ALA A 144 -7.87 -4.97 -21.59
C ALA A 144 -7.42 -3.52 -21.83
N SER A 145 -7.84 -2.58 -21.01
CA SER A 145 -7.53 -1.15 -21.15
C SER A 145 -6.35 -0.67 -20.28
N GLY A 146 -5.72 -1.57 -19.54
CA GLY A 146 -4.62 -1.22 -18.63
C GLY A 146 -3.28 -1.04 -19.35
N ALA A 147 -2.43 -0.12 -18.89
CA ALA A 147 -1.07 0.05 -19.39
C ALA A 147 -0.22 -1.24 -19.24
N VAL A 148 -0.53 -2.05 -18.23
CA VAL A 148 0.18 -3.30 -17.89
C VAL A 148 0.17 -4.29 -19.05
N ILE A 149 -0.92 -4.42 -19.80
CA ILE A 149 -0.99 -5.36 -20.93
C ILE A 149 0.00 -4.99 -22.04
N HIS A 150 0.13 -3.71 -22.33
CA HIS A 150 1.09 -3.22 -23.33
C HIS A 150 2.54 -3.49 -22.91
N ASP A 151 2.85 -3.31 -21.64
CA ASP A 151 4.20 -3.59 -21.12
C ASP A 151 4.53 -5.08 -21.13
N ILE A 152 3.58 -5.95 -20.78
CA ILE A 152 3.77 -7.42 -20.83
C ILE A 152 4.03 -7.86 -22.27
N ILE A 153 3.18 -7.44 -23.22
CA ILE A 153 3.30 -7.81 -24.62
C ILE A 153 4.63 -7.29 -25.19
N ARG A 154 4.93 -6.01 -25.01
CA ARG A 154 6.18 -5.40 -25.49
C ARG A 154 7.42 -6.12 -24.95
N THR A 155 7.48 -6.36 -23.66
CA THR A 155 8.61 -7.02 -23.02
C THR A 155 8.73 -8.48 -23.47
N GLY A 156 7.60 -9.15 -23.63
CA GLY A 156 7.56 -10.53 -24.11
C GLY A 156 8.05 -10.66 -25.56
N PHE A 157 7.59 -9.81 -26.47
CA PHE A 157 8.04 -9.79 -27.85
C PHE A 157 9.52 -9.48 -28.00
N LEU A 158 10.07 -8.58 -27.19
CA LEU A 158 11.50 -8.26 -27.19
C LEU A 158 12.37 -9.44 -26.78
N ARG A 159 11.85 -10.35 -25.97
CA ARG A 159 12.58 -11.54 -25.48
C ARG A 159 12.37 -12.77 -26.35
N ASN A 160 11.15 -12.99 -26.80
CA ASN A 160 10.79 -14.13 -27.65
C ASN A 160 9.51 -13.83 -28.44
N ASN A 161 9.65 -13.55 -29.73
CA ASN A 161 8.55 -13.25 -30.65
C ASN A 161 7.74 -14.49 -31.10
N SER A 162 8.19 -15.69 -30.74
CA SER A 162 7.49 -16.95 -31.10
C SER A 162 6.38 -17.31 -30.11
N VAL A 163 6.26 -16.59 -28.99
CA VAL A 163 5.23 -16.83 -27.99
C VAL A 163 3.91 -16.21 -28.43
N ARG A 164 2.83 -16.99 -28.37
CA ARG A 164 1.46 -16.50 -28.62
C ARG A 164 0.86 -16.06 -27.27
N TYR A 165 0.35 -14.83 -27.22
CA TYR A 165 -0.34 -14.29 -26.04
C TYR A 165 -1.85 -14.37 -26.24
N SER A 166 -2.57 -14.89 -25.25
CA SER A 166 -4.03 -14.92 -25.20
C SER A 166 -4.49 -14.04 -24.03
N LEU A 167 -5.23 -12.98 -24.34
CA LEU A 167 -5.76 -12.07 -23.31
C LEU A 167 -7.16 -12.54 -22.90
N TYR A 168 -7.31 -12.74 -21.60
CA TYR A 168 -8.60 -12.95 -20.92
C TYR A 168 -8.92 -11.69 -20.13
N SER A 169 -9.79 -10.87 -20.70
CA SER A 169 -10.16 -9.58 -20.10
C SER A 169 -11.00 -9.78 -18.86
N THR A 170 -10.55 -9.19 -17.76
CA THR A 170 -11.26 -9.22 -16.48
C THR A 170 -10.94 -7.98 -15.65
N THR A 171 -11.80 -7.68 -14.68
CA THR A 171 -11.57 -6.61 -13.72
C THR A 171 -10.60 -7.11 -12.64
N VAL A 172 -9.44 -6.43 -12.48
CA VAL A 172 -8.40 -6.82 -11.52
C VAL A 172 -8.48 -6.06 -10.19
N GLN A 173 -9.36 -5.06 -10.10
CA GLN A 173 -9.57 -4.25 -8.88
C GLN A 173 -11.07 -3.94 -8.72
N GLY A 174 -11.54 -3.86 -7.45
CA GLY A 174 -12.92 -3.57 -7.10
C GLY A 174 -13.71 -4.82 -6.71
N GLU A 175 -15.01 -4.64 -6.42
CA GLU A 175 -15.92 -5.70 -5.96
C GLU A 175 -16.10 -6.85 -6.97
N LEU A 176 -15.92 -6.57 -8.26
CA LEU A 176 -15.99 -7.54 -9.36
C LEU A 176 -14.60 -8.01 -9.81
N SER A 177 -13.67 -8.18 -8.88
CA SER A 177 -12.33 -8.66 -9.20
C SER A 177 -12.30 -10.18 -9.45
N LEU A 178 -11.14 -10.70 -9.87
CA LEU A 178 -10.88 -12.12 -10.18
C LEU A 178 -11.40 -13.15 -9.15
N ILE A 179 -11.68 -12.74 -7.92
CA ILE A 179 -12.18 -13.58 -6.85
C ILE A 179 -13.55 -14.16 -7.21
N HIS A 180 -14.38 -13.43 -7.95
CA HIS A 180 -15.72 -13.85 -8.34
C HIS A 180 -15.79 -14.67 -9.65
N ILE A 181 -14.67 -14.78 -10.36
CA ILE A 181 -14.62 -15.54 -11.63
C ILE A 181 -14.29 -17.03 -11.40
N SER A 182 -13.81 -17.38 -10.23
CA SER A 182 -13.38 -18.74 -9.88
C SER A 182 -14.46 -19.59 -9.19
N GLU A 183 -15.65 -19.05 -9.00
CA GLU A 183 -16.78 -19.86 -8.55
C GLU A 183 -17.45 -20.55 -9.74
N PRO A 184 -17.56 -21.89 -9.74
CA PRO A 184 -18.22 -22.65 -10.81
C PRO A 184 -19.74 -22.44 -10.82
#